data_21b40ea9b46280285f20a21e0365ef48
#
_entry.id   21b40ea9b46280285f20a21e0365ef48
#
_cell.length_a   1.000
_cell.length_b   1.000
_cell.length_c   1.000
_cell.angle_alpha   90.00
_cell.angle_beta   90.00
_cell.angle_gamma   90.00
#
_symmetry.space_group_name_H-M   'P 1'
#
loop_
_entity.id
_entity.type
_entity.pdbx_description
1 polymer ?
#
loop_
_entity_poly.entity_id
_entity_poly.type
_entity_poly.pdbx_seq_one_letter_code
_entity_poly.pdbx_strand_id
1 'polypeptide(L)'
;MKTTLGIEFEPFFPQISHRAKIGCAKYDLSTGEGVAMEQWYLNMGEVPGTPLSQIVGIYSNVKPEDRECLKTSLSRLVHGETDHDQREAQVKDGEGWKWIRLDIMEAGLEKSSPILLLMNYDISELKAMEERMLKAEKSERLKSSFLANISHEIRMPLNAIVGFSSLLGDEEDGELRQEYINLIQTNNELLLGIVNDVLDLAKLESGTMTFDFMEFDLRQLIVETVASFQIKVPRGVALTYPESLNSFLLRSDRI
;
A
#
# COMPACT_ATOMS: atom_id res chain seq x y z
N MET A 1 1.30 -12.15 -44.59
CA MET A 1 -0.17 -11.94 -44.52
C MET A 1 -0.48 -10.66 -45.30
N LYS A 2 -1.04 -10.75 -46.49
CA LYS A 2 -1.45 -9.59 -47.29
C LYS A 2 -2.84 -9.17 -46.85
N THR A 3 -2.96 -7.96 -46.33
CA THR A 3 -4.26 -7.35 -46.06
C THR A 3 -4.87 -6.79 -47.33
N THR A 4 -6.17 -6.52 -47.32
CA THR A 4 -6.93 -5.94 -48.45
C THR A 4 -6.36 -4.59 -48.96
N LEU A 5 -5.47 -3.97 -48.20
CA LEU A 5 -4.78 -2.71 -48.50
C LEU A 5 -3.37 -2.89 -49.07
N GLY A 6 -2.88 -4.14 -49.30
CA GLY A 6 -1.56 -4.41 -49.83
C GLY A 6 -0.38 -4.04 -48.94
N ILE A 7 -0.62 -3.77 -47.65
CA ILE A 7 0.43 -3.43 -46.69
C ILE A 7 0.98 -4.73 -46.09
N GLU A 8 2.28 -4.97 -46.24
CA GLU A 8 2.99 -6.04 -45.55
C GLU A 8 3.39 -5.57 -44.14
N PHE A 9 2.87 -6.23 -43.11
CA PHE A 9 3.15 -5.86 -41.71
C PHE A 9 4.46 -6.45 -41.18
N GLU A 10 4.98 -7.51 -41.79
CA GLU A 10 6.19 -8.21 -41.32
C GLU A 10 7.39 -7.28 -41.09
N PRO A 11 7.70 -6.30 -41.96
CA PRO A 11 8.84 -5.40 -41.73
C PRO A 11 8.68 -4.47 -40.51
N PHE A 12 7.44 -4.27 -40.05
CA PHE A 12 7.15 -3.39 -38.92
C PHE A 12 7.08 -4.11 -37.58
N PHE A 13 6.98 -5.43 -37.58
CA PHE A 13 6.89 -6.22 -36.33
C PHE A 13 8.01 -5.93 -35.34
N PRO A 14 9.30 -5.84 -35.71
CA PRO A 14 10.36 -5.56 -34.76
C PRO A 14 10.21 -4.20 -34.10
N GLN A 15 9.78 -3.19 -34.84
CA GLN A 15 9.58 -1.84 -34.32
C GLN A 15 8.37 -1.76 -33.39
N ILE A 16 7.27 -2.42 -33.73
CA ILE A 16 6.07 -2.51 -32.90
C ILE A 16 6.40 -3.27 -31.63
N SER A 17 7.05 -4.42 -31.75
CA SER A 17 7.50 -5.24 -30.63
C SER A 17 8.33 -4.45 -29.63
N HIS A 18 9.34 -3.75 -30.11
CA HIS A 18 10.22 -2.94 -29.26
C HIS A 18 9.48 -1.78 -28.57
N ARG A 19 8.67 -1.02 -29.32
CA ARG A 19 7.92 0.12 -28.76
C ARG A 19 6.84 -0.29 -27.78
N ALA A 20 6.13 -1.39 -28.07
CA ALA A 20 5.08 -1.90 -27.21
C ALA A 20 5.62 -2.83 -26.10
N LYS A 21 6.94 -3.09 -26.08
CA LYS A 21 7.60 -4.03 -25.16
C LYS A 21 6.98 -5.43 -25.19
N ILE A 22 6.56 -5.87 -26.37
CA ILE A 22 5.93 -7.17 -26.61
C ILE A 22 6.95 -8.09 -27.27
N GLY A 23 7.27 -9.20 -26.64
CA GLY A 23 8.10 -10.26 -27.21
C GLY A 23 7.28 -11.45 -27.65
N CYS A 24 7.64 -12.07 -28.77
CA CYS A 24 7.05 -13.30 -29.27
C CYS A 24 8.13 -14.34 -29.54
N ALA A 25 7.83 -15.59 -29.20
CA ALA A 25 8.66 -16.74 -29.52
C ALA A 25 7.79 -17.93 -29.99
N LYS A 26 8.35 -18.74 -30.85
CA LYS A 26 7.79 -20.03 -31.28
C LYS A 26 8.74 -21.12 -30.80
N TYR A 27 8.22 -22.10 -30.10
CA TYR A 27 9.01 -23.18 -29.50
C TYR A 27 8.39 -24.54 -29.80
N ASP A 28 9.17 -25.46 -30.33
CA ASP A 28 8.78 -26.83 -30.56
C ASP A 28 9.22 -27.70 -29.38
N LEU A 29 8.26 -28.26 -28.66
CA LEU A 29 8.50 -29.09 -27.48
C LEU A 29 9.16 -30.42 -27.79
N SER A 30 8.95 -30.93 -29.01
CA SER A 30 9.48 -32.25 -29.42
C SER A 30 10.96 -32.20 -29.78
N THR A 31 11.40 -31.10 -30.41
CA THR A 31 12.78 -30.93 -30.85
C THR A 31 13.59 -30.10 -29.87
N GLY A 32 12.94 -29.29 -29.02
CA GLY A 32 13.57 -28.31 -28.18
C GLY A 32 14.11 -27.09 -28.96
N GLU A 33 13.72 -26.96 -30.23
CA GLU A 33 14.12 -25.87 -31.09
C GLU A 33 13.07 -24.77 -31.14
N GLY A 34 13.50 -23.54 -31.45
CA GLY A 34 12.57 -22.40 -31.56
C GLY A 34 13.26 -21.13 -31.97
N VAL A 35 12.44 -20.14 -32.28
CA VAL A 35 12.86 -18.79 -32.66
C VAL A 35 12.12 -17.78 -31.80
N ALA A 36 12.81 -16.72 -31.41
CA ALA A 36 12.23 -15.63 -30.66
C ALA A 36 12.66 -14.27 -31.20
N MET A 37 11.79 -13.30 -31.03
CA MET A 37 12.12 -11.89 -31.28
C MET A 37 13.10 -11.40 -30.21
N GLU A 38 13.94 -10.44 -30.56
CA GLU A 38 14.89 -9.81 -29.63
C GLU A 38 14.20 -9.33 -28.34
N GLN A 39 13.04 -8.67 -28.48
CA GLN A 39 12.27 -8.17 -27.34
C GLN A 39 11.82 -9.28 -26.38
N TRP A 40 11.58 -10.50 -26.89
CA TRP A 40 11.23 -11.63 -26.04
C TRP A 40 12.35 -11.98 -25.07
N TYR A 41 13.60 -12.03 -25.56
CA TYR A 41 14.78 -12.26 -24.73
C TYR A 41 14.97 -11.14 -23.72
N LEU A 42 14.87 -9.88 -24.16
CA LEU A 42 15.02 -8.72 -23.29
C LEU A 42 13.98 -8.73 -22.15
N ASN A 43 12.74 -9.08 -22.47
CA ASN A 43 11.69 -9.19 -21.45
C ASN A 43 11.99 -10.32 -20.45
N MET A 44 12.57 -11.45 -20.91
CA MET A 44 12.97 -12.57 -20.04
C MET A 44 14.30 -12.33 -19.29
N GLY A 45 14.93 -11.17 -19.48
CA GLY A 45 16.25 -10.88 -18.90
C GLY A 45 17.37 -11.75 -19.48
N GLU A 46 17.21 -12.22 -20.72
CA GLU A 46 18.11 -13.13 -21.40
C GLU A 46 18.86 -12.42 -22.53
N VAL A 47 19.99 -12.99 -22.91
CA VAL A 47 20.76 -12.50 -24.06
C VAL A 47 20.09 -12.96 -25.36
N PRO A 48 19.85 -12.06 -26.33
CA PRO A 48 19.32 -12.44 -27.64
C PRO A 48 20.14 -13.54 -28.31
N GLY A 49 19.46 -14.59 -28.80
CA GLY A 49 20.07 -15.75 -29.43
C GLY A 49 20.38 -16.92 -28.48
N THR A 50 20.15 -16.78 -27.19
CA THR A 50 20.22 -17.92 -26.25
C THR A 50 19.22 -19.01 -26.68
N PRO A 51 19.63 -20.28 -26.75
CA PRO A 51 18.71 -21.38 -27.11
C PRO A 51 17.47 -21.40 -26.20
N LEU A 52 16.28 -21.44 -26.79
CA LEU A 52 15.03 -21.41 -26.01
C LEU A 52 14.90 -22.60 -25.06
N SER A 53 15.52 -23.75 -25.38
CA SER A 53 15.58 -24.92 -24.49
C SER A 53 16.33 -24.67 -23.18
N GLN A 54 17.17 -23.61 -23.11
CA GLN A 54 17.84 -23.21 -21.88
C GLN A 54 17.03 -22.22 -21.05
N ILE A 55 15.94 -21.70 -21.61
CA ILE A 55 15.08 -20.68 -20.97
C ILE A 55 13.73 -21.27 -20.58
N VAL A 56 13.04 -21.88 -21.58
CA VAL A 56 11.68 -22.43 -21.40
C VAL A 56 11.72 -23.62 -20.46
N GLY A 57 10.95 -23.58 -19.40
CA GLY A 57 10.92 -24.63 -18.37
C GLY A 57 12.00 -24.50 -17.28
N ILE A 58 13.09 -23.72 -17.52
CA ILE A 58 14.16 -23.48 -16.54
C ILE A 58 13.89 -22.17 -15.80
N TYR A 59 13.67 -21.09 -16.55
CA TYR A 59 13.31 -19.76 -16.03
C TYR A 59 14.32 -19.21 -15.01
N SER A 60 15.63 -19.29 -15.34
CA SER A 60 16.74 -18.90 -14.44
C SER A 60 16.66 -17.48 -13.94
N ASN A 61 16.24 -16.54 -14.81
CA ASN A 61 16.08 -15.12 -14.50
C ASN A 61 14.73 -14.73 -13.92
N VAL A 62 13.79 -15.68 -13.81
CA VAL A 62 12.50 -15.47 -13.12
C VAL A 62 12.71 -15.62 -11.61
N LYS A 63 12.02 -14.82 -10.83
CA LYS A 63 12.05 -14.88 -9.37
C LYS A 63 11.69 -16.30 -8.89
N PRO A 64 12.43 -16.86 -7.92
CA PRO A 64 12.22 -18.25 -7.49
C PRO A 64 10.79 -18.60 -7.10
N GLU A 65 10.08 -17.65 -6.49
CA GLU A 65 8.68 -17.79 -6.05
C GLU A 65 7.71 -17.97 -7.23
N ASP A 66 8.02 -17.35 -8.39
CA ASP A 66 7.16 -17.36 -9.59
C ASP A 66 7.47 -18.55 -10.53
N ARG A 67 8.66 -19.17 -10.40
CA ARG A 67 9.11 -20.24 -11.31
C ARG A 67 8.20 -21.45 -11.33
N GLU A 68 7.76 -21.91 -10.16
CA GLU A 68 6.91 -23.10 -10.05
C GLU A 68 5.54 -22.88 -10.70
N CYS A 69 5.01 -21.68 -10.62
CA CYS A 69 3.76 -21.31 -11.30
C CYS A 69 3.91 -21.39 -12.82
N LEU A 70 5.02 -20.90 -13.38
CA LEU A 70 5.30 -20.96 -14.82
C LEU A 70 5.54 -22.40 -15.31
N LYS A 71 6.26 -23.22 -14.54
CA LYS A 71 6.46 -24.64 -14.85
C LYS A 71 5.15 -25.42 -14.83
N THR A 72 4.30 -25.13 -13.86
CA THR A 72 2.97 -25.74 -13.78
C THR A 72 2.11 -25.37 -15.00
N SER A 73 2.13 -24.09 -15.41
CA SER A 73 1.48 -23.62 -16.63
C SER A 73 1.94 -24.40 -17.86
N LEU A 74 3.25 -24.51 -18.05
CA LEU A 74 3.84 -25.24 -19.16
C LEU A 74 3.45 -26.71 -19.11
N SER A 75 3.50 -27.36 -17.95
CA SER A 75 3.12 -28.75 -17.75
C SER A 75 1.65 -29.04 -18.17
N ARG A 76 0.74 -28.15 -17.78
CA ARG A 76 -0.69 -28.27 -18.10
C ARG A 76 -0.95 -28.21 -19.61
N LEU A 77 -0.24 -27.28 -20.29
CA LEU A 77 -0.29 -27.20 -21.77
C LEU A 77 0.25 -28.48 -22.45
N VAL A 78 1.41 -28.97 -21.98
CA VAL A 78 2.04 -30.19 -22.49
C VAL A 78 1.14 -31.42 -22.32
N HIS A 79 0.38 -31.51 -21.23
CA HIS A 79 -0.56 -32.62 -20.99
C HIS A 79 -1.92 -32.41 -21.64
N GLY A 80 -2.11 -31.31 -22.38
CA GLY A 80 -3.38 -31.03 -23.07
C GLY A 80 -4.54 -30.70 -22.11
N GLU A 81 -4.24 -30.29 -20.90
CA GLU A 81 -5.26 -29.85 -19.91
C GLU A 81 -5.85 -28.48 -20.25
N THR A 82 -5.08 -27.66 -20.97
CA THR A 82 -5.48 -26.35 -21.48
C THR A 82 -4.74 -26.06 -22.79
N ASP A 83 -5.31 -25.25 -23.65
CA ASP A 83 -4.72 -24.77 -24.91
C ASP A 83 -4.06 -23.37 -24.74
N HIS A 84 -4.33 -22.73 -23.65
CA HIS A 84 -3.80 -21.39 -23.31
C HIS A 84 -3.66 -21.23 -21.80
N ASP A 85 -2.59 -20.57 -21.36
CA ASP A 85 -2.43 -20.11 -19.97
C ASP A 85 -1.70 -18.75 -19.94
N GLN A 86 -2.08 -17.91 -19.00
CA GLN A 86 -1.51 -16.57 -18.79
C GLN A 86 -1.02 -16.44 -17.37
N ARG A 87 0.22 -15.97 -17.20
CA ARG A 87 0.84 -15.77 -15.89
C ARG A 87 1.59 -14.45 -15.82
N GLU A 88 1.65 -13.91 -14.64
CA GLU A 88 2.50 -12.77 -14.30
C GLU A 88 3.68 -13.27 -13.46
N ALA A 89 4.87 -12.73 -13.71
CA ALA A 89 6.08 -13.10 -13.00
C ALA A 89 7.04 -11.94 -12.93
N GLN A 90 7.93 -11.96 -11.95
CA GLN A 90 9.03 -11.03 -11.84
C GLN A 90 10.29 -11.63 -12.48
N VAL A 91 10.90 -10.85 -13.36
CA VAL A 91 12.13 -11.20 -14.08
C VAL A 91 13.24 -10.24 -13.70
N LYS A 92 14.46 -10.75 -13.62
CA LYS A 92 15.65 -9.97 -13.27
C LYS A 92 15.90 -8.87 -14.30
N ASP A 93 16.12 -7.64 -13.82
CA ASP A 93 16.43 -6.46 -14.62
C ASP A 93 17.55 -5.67 -13.95
N GLY A 94 18.80 -5.92 -14.37
CA GLY A 94 19.97 -5.41 -13.69
C GLY A 94 20.07 -5.93 -12.25
N GLU A 95 20.09 -5.01 -11.28
CA GLU A 95 20.06 -5.34 -9.84
C GLU A 95 18.63 -5.46 -9.28
N GLY A 96 17.60 -5.16 -10.09
CA GLY A 96 16.19 -5.15 -9.69
C GLY A 96 15.36 -6.25 -10.35
N TRP A 97 14.03 -6.05 -10.24
CA TRP A 97 13.01 -6.93 -10.81
C TRP A 97 12.03 -6.11 -11.62
N LYS A 98 11.64 -6.61 -12.79
CA LYS A 98 10.55 -6.07 -13.60
C LYS A 98 9.40 -7.07 -13.68
N TRP A 99 8.20 -6.57 -13.85
CA TRP A 99 7.03 -7.41 -14.04
C TRP A 99 6.81 -7.73 -15.50
N ILE A 100 6.65 -9.00 -15.80
CA ILE A 100 6.24 -9.47 -17.12
C ILE A 100 4.95 -10.26 -17.01
N ARG A 101 4.16 -10.22 -18.06
CA ARG A 101 3.05 -11.14 -18.30
C ARG A 101 3.47 -12.09 -19.40
N LEU A 102 3.30 -13.38 -19.17
CA LEU A 102 3.56 -14.43 -20.14
C LEU A 102 2.24 -15.05 -20.57
N ASP A 103 2.03 -15.08 -21.86
CA ASP A 103 0.95 -15.82 -22.52
C ASP A 103 1.57 -16.98 -23.26
N ILE A 104 1.12 -18.20 -22.92
CA ILE A 104 1.56 -19.43 -23.53
C ILE A 104 0.34 -20.08 -24.19
N MET A 105 0.43 -20.36 -25.47
CA MET A 105 -0.65 -21.00 -26.22
C MET A 105 -0.13 -22.08 -27.15
N GLU A 106 -0.92 -23.13 -27.34
CA GLU A 106 -0.63 -24.16 -28.33
C GLU A 106 -0.96 -23.63 -29.73
N ALA A 107 0.03 -23.67 -30.63
CA ALA A 107 -0.09 -23.17 -32.01
C ALA A 107 -0.16 -24.28 -33.07
N GLY A 108 -0.14 -25.52 -32.64
CA GLY A 108 -0.14 -26.68 -33.58
C GLY A 108 -1.54 -27.13 -33.97
N LEU A 109 -1.79 -27.23 -35.29
CA LEU A 109 -3.01 -27.84 -35.83
C LEU A 109 -2.97 -29.39 -35.83
N GLU A 110 -1.81 -29.98 -35.57
CA GLU A 110 -1.63 -31.42 -35.52
C GLU A 110 -1.12 -31.85 -34.13
N LYS A 111 -1.82 -32.80 -33.52
CA LYS A 111 -1.49 -33.35 -32.19
C LYS A 111 -0.11 -34.05 -32.09
N SER A 112 0.60 -34.19 -33.21
CA SER A 112 1.86 -34.95 -33.29
C SER A 112 3.11 -34.10 -32.97
N SER A 113 3.03 -32.76 -32.92
CA SER A 113 4.16 -31.88 -32.59
C SER A 113 3.63 -30.60 -31.91
N PRO A 114 3.59 -30.56 -30.59
CA PRO A 114 3.08 -29.39 -29.85
C PRO A 114 4.03 -28.22 -30.02
N ILE A 115 3.62 -27.28 -30.87
CA ILE A 115 4.31 -26.03 -31.06
C ILE A 115 3.67 -25.01 -30.13
N LEU A 116 4.46 -24.37 -29.30
CA LEU A 116 4.03 -23.30 -28.42
C LEU A 116 4.31 -21.93 -29.05
N LEU A 117 3.33 -21.06 -28.98
CA LEU A 117 3.50 -19.65 -29.18
C LEU A 117 3.62 -18.99 -27.76
N LEU A 118 4.75 -18.37 -27.52
CA LEU A 118 5.08 -17.72 -26.25
C LEU A 118 5.08 -16.22 -26.49
N MET A 119 4.21 -15.50 -25.80
CA MET A 119 4.25 -14.03 -25.80
C MET A 119 4.58 -13.53 -24.41
N ASN A 120 5.34 -12.47 -24.35
CA ASN A 120 5.61 -11.78 -23.09
C ASN A 120 5.49 -10.27 -23.23
N TYR A 121 5.05 -9.64 -22.17
CA TYR A 121 4.80 -8.20 -22.10
C TYR A 121 5.45 -7.63 -20.86
N ASP A 122 6.17 -6.53 -20.99
CA ASP A 122 6.59 -5.74 -19.81
C ASP A 122 5.37 -4.97 -19.27
N ILE A 123 4.94 -5.35 -18.08
CA ILE A 123 3.79 -4.74 -17.39
C ILE A 123 4.21 -3.94 -16.15
N SER A 124 5.49 -3.56 -16.05
CA SER A 124 6.01 -2.85 -14.88
C SER A 124 5.34 -1.50 -14.67
N GLU A 125 5.07 -0.76 -15.75
CA GLU A 125 4.34 0.52 -15.67
C GLU A 125 2.90 0.32 -15.19
N LEU A 126 2.23 -0.72 -15.68
CA LEU A 126 0.87 -1.06 -15.26
C LEU A 126 0.83 -1.40 -13.76
N LYS A 127 1.76 -2.23 -13.28
CA LYS A 127 1.87 -2.59 -11.86
C LYS A 127 2.17 -1.39 -10.97
N ALA A 128 3.04 -0.48 -11.43
CA ALA A 128 3.31 0.75 -10.70
C ALA A 128 2.08 1.67 -10.63
N MET A 129 1.25 1.72 -11.68
CA MET A 129 -0.01 2.47 -11.66
C MET A 129 -1.03 1.83 -10.73
N GLU A 130 -1.22 0.51 -10.79
CA GLU A 130 -2.10 -0.23 -9.87
C GLU A 130 -1.74 0.02 -8.40
N GLU A 131 -0.44 -0.03 -8.07
CA GLU A 131 0.04 0.22 -6.71
C GLU A 131 -0.24 1.67 -6.26
N ARG A 132 -0.02 2.65 -7.14
CA ARG A 132 -0.33 4.07 -6.84
C ARG A 132 -1.82 4.27 -6.62
N MET A 133 -2.66 3.69 -7.47
CA MET A 133 -4.12 3.77 -7.32
C MET A 133 -4.58 3.14 -6.00
N LEU A 134 -4.08 1.96 -5.65
CA LEU A 134 -4.41 1.30 -4.40
C LEU A 134 -4.00 2.11 -3.16
N LYS A 135 -2.80 2.72 -3.20
CA LYS A 135 -2.33 3.63 -2.13
C LYS A 135 -3.22 4.87 -2.00
N ALA A 136 -3.60 5.48 -3.14
CA ALA A 136 -4.49 6.64 -3.15
C ALA A 136 -5.87 6.30 -2.60
N GLU A 137 -6.48 5.20 -3.04
CA GLU A 137 -7.78 4.73 -2.57
C GLU A 137 -7.76 4.43 -1.06
N LYS A 138 -6.72 3.75 -0.58
CA LYS A 138 -6.54 3.49 0.85
C LYS A 138 -6.42 4.79 1.66
N SER A 139 -5.68 5.77 1.16
CA SER A 139 -5.54 7.09 1.80
C SER A 139 -6.88 7.82 1.87
N GLU A 140 -7.66 7.79 0.78
CA GLU A 140 -8.99 8.42 0.72
C GLU A 140 -9.98 7.78 1.69
N ARG A 141 -10.01 6.45 1.76
CA ARG A 141 -10.85 5.72 2.72
C ARG A 141 -10.50 6.05 4.18
N LEU A 142 -9.19 6.13 4.49
CA LEU A 142 -8.74 6.52 5.82
C LEU A 142 -9.17 7.96 6.17
N LYS A 143 -9.04 8.91 5.24
CA LYS A 143 -9.52 10.29 5.42
C LYS A 143 -11.03 10.37 5.64
N SER A 144 -11.81 9.64 4.86
CA SER A 144 -13.27 9.61 5.00
C SER A 144 -13.71 9.02 6.34
N SER A 145 -13.09 7.90 6.74
CA SER A 145 -13.36 7.29 8.05
C SER A 145 -12.97 8.20 9.21
N PHE A 146 -11.83 8.87 9.10
CA PHE A 146 -11.36 9.84 10.09
C PHE A 146 -12.36 10.99 10.25
N LEU A 147 -12.81 11.62 9.14
CA LEU A 147 -13.79 12.71 9.19
C LEU A 147 -15.14 12.27 9.79
N ALA A 148 -15.58 11.05 9.49
CA ALA A 148 -16.79 10.49 10.07
C ALA A 148 -16.67 10.32 11.60
N ASN A 149 -15.54 9.78 12.07
CA ASN A 149 -15.27 9.57 13.49
C ASN A 149 -15.17 10.92 14.22
N ILE A 150 -14.41 11.88 13.71
CA ILE A 150 -14.31 13.23 14.30
C ILE A 150 -15.68 13.91 14.38
N SER A 151 -16.50 13.79 13.32
CA SER A 151 -17.86 14.35 13.34
C SER A 151 -18.72 13.77 14.47
N HIS A 152 -18.55 12.48 14.74
CA HIS A 152 -19.26 11.80 15.84
C HIS A 152 -18.71 12.26 17.21
N GLU A 153 -17.39 12.30 17.35
CA GLU A 153 -16.73 12.72 18.60
C GLU A 153 -17.01 14.19 18.95
N ILE A 154 -17.14 15.09 17.98
CA ILE A 154 -17.57 16.47 18.18
C ILE A 154 -19.05 16.55 18.57
N ARG A 155 -19.90 15.75 17.95
CA ARG A 155 -21.34 15.82 18.18
C ARG A 155 -21.73 15.42 19.60
N MET A 156 -21.05 14.44 20.20
CA MET A 156 -21.38 13.96 21.55
C MET A 156 -21.25 15.07 22.61
N PRO A 157 -20.09 15.71 22.81
CA PRO A 157 -19.96 16.80 23.80
C PRO A 157 -20.82 18.01 23.45
N LEU A 158 -20.96 18.32 22.15
CA LEU A 158 -21.83 19.43 21.73
C LEU A 158 -23.29 19.22 22.14
N ASN A 159 -23.83 18.01 21.92
CA ASN A 159 -25.20 17.68 22.34
C ASN A 159 -25.35 17.72 23.87
N ALA A 160 -24.34 17.29 24.62
CA ALA A 160 -24.35 17.39 26.07
C ALA A 160 -24.35 18.85 26.54
N ILE A 161 -23.50 19.72 25.95
CA ILE A 161 -23.48 21.16 26.24
C ILE A 161 -24.85 21.78 25.96
N VAL A 162 -25.44 21.53 24.80
CA VAL A 162 -26.75 22.06 24.41
C VAL A 162 -27.84 21.56 25.36
N GLY A 163 -27.85 20.26 25.68
CA GLY A 163 -28.81 19.65 26.57
C GLY A 163 -28.79 20.24 27.99
N PHE A 164 -27.60 20.27 28.62
CA PHE A 164 -27.43 20.83 29.97
C PHE A 164 -27.66 22.36 30.01
N SER A 165 -27.30 23.08 28.95
CA SER A 165 -27.57 24.51 28.85
C SER A 165 -29.08 24.80 28.80
N SER A 166 -29.87 23.94 28.13
CA SER A 166 -31.31 24.07 28.10
C SER A 166 -31.97 23.82 29.49
N LEU A 167 -31.43 22.86 30.25
CA LEU A 167 -31.90 22.53 31.59
C LEU A 167 -31.54 23.61 32.62
N LEU A 168 -30.43 24.31 32.43
CA LEU A 168 -29.98 25.38 33.31
C LEU A 168 -30.99 26.55 33.46
N GLY A 169 -31.82 26.77 32.41
CA GLY A 169 -32.80 27.84 32.38
C GLY A 169 -33.95 27.64 33.35
N ASP A 170 -34.35 26.41 33.56
CA ASP A 170 -35.53 26.02 34.34
C ASP A 170 -35.19 25.42 35.72
N GLU A 171 -33.89 25.29 36.04
CA GLU A 171 -33.40 24.65 37.30
C GLU A 171 -33.32 25.66 38.43
N GLU A 172 -34.13 25.43 39.50
CA GLU A 172 -34.16 26.24 40.71
C GLU A 172 -33.23 25.70 41.82
N ASP A 173 -32.86 24.38 41.77
CA ASP A 173 -31.98 23.77 42.73
C ASP A 173 -30.52 24.20 42.47
N GLY A 174 -29.90 24.85 43.45
CA GLY A 174 -28.55 25.38 43.34
C GLY A 174 -27.46 24.30 43.17
N GLU A 175 -27.63 23.10 43.76
CA GLU A 175 -26.70 21.98 43.67
C GLU A 175 -26.76 21.37 42.29
N LEU A 176 -27.95 21.12 41.80
CA LEU A 176 -28.18 20.56 40.44
C LEU A 176 -27.70 21.55 39.36
N ARG A 177 -27.94 22.84 39.55
CA ARG A 177 -27.46 23.87 38.64
C ARG A 177 -25.92 23.88 38.54
N GLN A 178 -25.23 23.72 39.69
CA GLN A 178 -23.78 23.64 39.71
C GLN A 178 -23.26 22.38 39.03
N GLU A 179 -23.98 21.27 39.16
CA GLU A 179 -23.67 20.02 38.45
C GLU A 179 -23.76 20.19 36.93
N TYR A 180 -24.83 20.82 36.42
CA TYR A 180 -24.97 21.10 34.98
C TYR A 180 -23.86 22.01 34.45
N ILE A 181 -23.45 23.03 35.21
CA ILE A 181 -22.33 23.91 34.86
C ILE A 181 -21.03 23.12 34.76
N ASN A 182 -20.75 22.21 35.69
CA ASN A 182 -19.56 21.38 35.69
C ASN A 182 -19.57 20.41 34.47
N LEU A 183 -20.72 19.81 34.14
CA LEU A 183 -20.87 18.95 32.97
C LEU A 183 -20.65 19.73 31.66
N ILE A 184 -21.17 20.95 31.54
CA ILE A 184 -20.92 21.82 30.40
C ILE A 184 -19.42 22.13 30.27
N GLN A 185 -18.76 22.50 31.37
CA GLN A 185 -17.32 22.79 31.35
C GLN A 185 -16.49 21.59 30.93
N THR A 186 -16.77 20.42 31.48
CA THR A 186 -16.08 19.17 31.11
C THR A 186 -16.22 18.87 29.64
N ASN A 187 -17.44 18.99 29.07
CA ASN A 187 -17.67 18.75 27.66
C ASN A 187 -17.04 19.81 26.75
N ASN A 188 -16.91 21.06 27.20
CA ASN A 188 -16.16 22.09 26.49
C ASN A 188 -14.66 21.76 26.45
N GLU A 189 -14.06 21.29 27.56
CA GLU A 189 -12.66 20.87 27.60
C GLU A 189 -12.40 19.70 26.64
N LEU A 190 -13.32 18.71 26.59
CA LEU A 190 -13.25 17.59 25.64
C LEU A 190 -13.32 18.08 24.18
N LEU A 191 -14.24 18.99 23.87
CA LEU A 191 -14.38 19.53 22.52
C LEU A 191 -13.14 20.30 22.08
N LEU A 192 -12.55 21.13 22.97
CA LEU A 192 -11.30 21.84 22.69
C LEU A 192 -10.14 20.87 22.46
N GLY A 193 -10.07 19.76 23.21
CA GLY A 193 -9.10 18.69 23.00
C GLY A 193 -9.20 18.10 21.58
N ILE A 194 -10.39 17.70 21.16
CA ILE A 194 -10.63 17.14 19.82
C ILE A 194 -10.23 18.14 18.73
N VAL A 195 -10.59 19.42 18.89
CA VAL A 195 -10.22 20.48 17.92
C VAL A 195 -8.71 20.63 17.81
N ASN A 196 -7.99 20.63 18.94
CA ASN A 196 -6.54 20.71 18.94
C ASN A 196 -5.90 19.49 18.30
N ASP A 197 -6.38 18.28 18.57
CA ASP A 197 -5.90 17.04 17.95
C ASP A 197 -6.05 17.08 16.41
N VAL A 198 -7.18 17.58 15.91
CA VAL A 198 -7.41 17.75 14.46
C VAL A 198 -6.46 18.79 13.86
N LEU A 199 -6.24 19.91 14.55
CA LEU A 199 -5.31 20.95 14.09
C LEU A 199 -3.87 20.45 14.05
N ASP A 200 -3.45 19.68 15.05
CA ASP A 200 -2.11 19.12 15.11
C ASP A 200 -1.90 18.05 14.03
N LEU A 201 -2.91 17.22 13.76
CA LEU A 201 -2.88 16.30 12.62
C LEU A 201 -2.77 17.06 11.29
N ALA A 202 -3.53 18.14 11.10
CA ALA A 202 -3.45 18.96 9.89
C ALA A 202 -2.06 19.59 9.70
N LYS A 203 -1.42 20.04 10.78
CA LYS A 203 -0.03 20.55 10.76
C LYS A 203 0.98 19.45 10.41
N LEU A 204 0.78 18.23 10.94
CA LEU A 204 1.60 17.06 10.60
C LEU A 204 1.49 16.71 9.12
N GLU A 205 0.27 16.60 8.58
CA GLU A 205 0.03 16.26 7.18
C GLU A 205 0.60 17.32 6.21
N SER A 206 0.52 18.59 6.58
CA SER A 206 1.07 19.70 5.77
C SER A 206 2.58 19.89 5.92
N GLY A 207 3.23 19.19 6.86
CA GLY A 207 4.65 19.38 7.17
C GLY A 207 4.97 20.74 7.82
N THR A 208 3.95 21.43 8.33
CA THR A 208 4.09 22.74 8.98
C THR A 208 4.21 22.66 10.50
N MET A 209 4.24 21.45 11.05
CA MET A 209 4.44 21.25 12.49
C MET A 209 5.84 21.71 12.88
N THR A 210 5.92 22.66 13.79
CA THR A 210 7.16 23.17 14.38
C THR A 210 7.31 22.58 15.76
N PHE A 211 8.52 22.10 16.09
CA PHE A 211 8.86 21.60 17.42
C PHE A 211 9.80 22.59 18.08
N ASP A 212 9.49 22.96 19.33
CA ASP A 212 10.36 23.83 20.15
C ASP A 212 11.22 22.98 21.07
N PHE A 213 12.38 22.56 20.54
CA PHE A 213 13.32 21.72 21.29
C PHE A 213 14.04 22.52 22.40
N MET A 214 13.71 22.20 23.65
CA MET A 214 14.39 22.75 24.83
C MET A 214 14.98 21.65 25.71
N GLU A 215 15.99 22.00 26.49
CA GLU A 215 16.53 21.11 27.52
C GLU A 215 15.73 21.25 28.80
N PHE A 216 15.24 20.16 29.35
CA PHE A 216 14.55 20.14 30.64
C PHE A 216 14.85 18.84 31.38
N ASP A 217 14.65 18.90 32.72
CA ASP A 217 14.77 17.71 33.56
C ASP A 217 13.47 16.92 33.58
N LEU A 218 13.53 15.69 33.03
CA LEU A 218 12.38 14.78 32.97
C LEU A 218 11.81 14.49 34.39
N ARG A 219 12.69 14.38 35.39
CA ARG A 219 12.24 14.19 36.76
C ARG A 219 11.36 15.36 37.22
N GLN A 220 11.79 16.60 36.95
CA GLN A 220 11.03 17.80 37.33
C GLN A 220 9.68 17.80 36.62
N LEU A 221 9.63 17.46 35.34
CA LEU A 221 8.38 17.37 34.57
C LEU A 221 7.42 16.35 35.19
N ILE A 222 7.91 15.14 35.55
CA ILE A 222 7.10 14.10 36.21
C ILE A 222 6.55 14.62 37.54
N VAL A 223 7.37 15.25 38.39
CA VAL A 223 6.94 15.80 39.67
C VAL A 223 5.85 16.85 39.50
N GLU A 224 6.05 17.79 38.56
CA GLU A 224 5.07 18.85 38.26
C GLU A 224 3.76 18.28 37.76
N THR A 225 3.84 17.29 36.86
CA THR A 225 2.66 16.59 36.29
C THR A 225 1.89 15.85 37.39
N VAL A 226 2.56 15.03 38.19
CA VAL A 226 1.91 14.31 39.30
C VAL A 226 1.26 15.28 40.29
N ALA A 227 1.94 16.39 40.66
CA ALA A 227 1.39 17.40 41.56
C ALA A 227 0.10 18.05 40.97
N SER A 228 0.07 18.33 39.69
CA SER A 228 -1.11 18.91 39.03
C SER A 228 -2.31 17.97 38.99
N PHE A 229 -2.07 16.65 38.84
CA PHE A 229 -3.12 15.62 38.82
C PHE A 229 -3.57 15.20 40.23
N GLN A 230 -2.77 15.38 41.25
CA GLN A 230 -3.07 14.97 42.62
C GLN A 230 -4.39 15.53 43.16
N ILE A 231 -4.77 16.73 42.72
CA ILE A 231 -6.05 17.38 43.07
C ILE A 231 -7.25 16.67 42.43
N LYS A 232 -7.05 16.00 41.29
CA LYS A 232 -8.10 15.33 40.51
C LYS A 232 -8.23 13.84 40.86
N VAL A 233 -7.36 13.28 41.70
CA VAL A 233 -7.36 11.87 42.08
C VAL A 233 -8.55 11.54 42.98
N PRO A 234 -9.37 10.52 42.66
CA PRO A 234 -10.48 10.10 43.50
C PRO A 234 -10.04 9.63 44.89
N ARG A 235 -10.90 9.78 45.89
CA ARG A 235 -10.64 9.28 47.22
C ARG A 235 -10.34 7.80 47.24
N GLY A 236 -9.23 7.38 47.84
CA GLY A 236 -8.79 5.99 47.91
C GLY A 236 -7.85 5.55 46.79
N VAL A 237 -7.50 6.42 45.86
CA VAL A 237 -6.48 6.18 44.83
C VAL A 237 -5.23 6.98 45.20
N ALA A 238 -4.05 6.38 45.14
CA ALA A 238 -2.77 7.04 45.31
C ALA A 238 -2.05 7.15 43.97
N LEU A 239 -1.71 8.37 43.56
CA LEU A 239 -0.83 8.60 42.41
C LEU A 239 0.60 8.70 42.94
N THR A 240 1.44 7.74 42.60
CA THR A 240 2.83 7.64 43.07
C THR A 240 3.81 7.58 41.95
N TYR A 241 5.03 8.07 42.14
CA TYR A 241 6.17 7.90 41.26
C TYR A 241 7.39 7.43 42.07
N PRO A 242 8.39 6.76 41.47
CA PRO A 242 9.57 6.29 42.20
C PRO A 242 10.36 7.48 42.80
N GLU A 243 10.54 7.47 44.11
CA GLU A 243 11.33 8.53 44.81
C GLU A 243 12.81 8.53 44.38
N SER A 244 13.31 7.38 43.88
CA SER A 244 14.68 7.18 43.40
C SER A 244 14.90 7.68 41.96
N LEU A 245 13.95 8.42 41.36
CA LEU A 245 14.13 8.96 40.02
C LEU A 245 15.27 9.95 40.01
N ASN A 246 16.36 9.63 39.33
CA ASN A 246 17.47 10.56 39.16
C ASN A 246 17.12 11.67 38.17
N SER A 247 17.77 12.84 38.31
CA SER A 247 17.72 13.89 37.30
C SER A 247 18.18 13.37 35.95
N PHE A 248 17.37 13.58 34.92
CA PHE A 248 17.66 13.16 33.54
C PHE A 248 17.36 14.33 32.61
N LEU A 249 18.42 14.92 32.05
CA LEU A 249 18.27 16.01 31.09
C LEU A 249 17.87 15.42 29.72
N LEU A 250 16.76 15.92 29.22
CA LEU A 250 16.20 15.55 27.92
C LEU A 250 16.07 16.79 27.05
N ARG A 251 16.45 16.68 25.77
CA ARG A 251 16.18 17.71 24.77
C ARG A 251 15.01 17.28 23.90
N SER A 252 13.87 17.85 24.12
CA SER A 252 12.63 17.53 23.39
C SER A 252 11.70 18.73 23.39
N ASP A 253 10.59 18.61 22.68
CA ASP A 253 9.46 19.51 22.84
C ASP A 253 8.72 19.14 24.14
N ARG A 254 8.47 20.14 24.98
CA ARG A 254 7.89 19.94 26.31
C ARG A 254 6.36 19.97 26.31
N ILE A 255 5.75 20.42 25.20
CA ILE A 255 4.27 20.59 25.09
C ILE A 255 3.60 19.29 24.69
#